data_783919816fa5db667ed11950b7318f47
#
_entry.id   783919816fa5db667ed11950b7318f47
#
_cell.length_a   1.000
_cell.length_b   1.000
_cell.length_c   1.000
_cell.angle_alpha   90.00
_cell.angle_beta   90.00
_cell.angle_gamma   90.00
#
_symmetry.space_group_name_H-M   'P 1'
#
loop_
_entity.id
_entity.type
_entity.pdbx_description
1 polymer ?
#
loop_
_entity_poly.entity_id
_entity_poly.type
_entity_poly.pdbx_seq_one_letter_code
_entity_poly.pdbx_strand_id
1 'polypeptide(L)'
;MNRPGGNVTGVSRLAVAIAPKRLELMHELSPKATVIGLLVNPTNPRSELVVNQLEEAARAFGIRLHILKVSTEDKLESAFASLVQLGVGALLVAQEPSYFRWREQIIALAAHHAIPATYGQREYPAAGGLMSYDASGADSFRQVGLYRILKGEKPVDLPVIQPIKFELVINLKTAKALSIEVPPTLLARTDEVIE
;
A
#
# COMPACT_ATOMS: atom_id res chain seq x y z
N MET A 1 8.47 17.44 12.38
CA MET A 1 8.86 18.74 11.77
C MET A 1 7.63 19.63 11.80
N ASN A 2 7.50 20.49 12.81
CA ASN A 2 6.28 21.32 12.92
C ASN A 2 6.24 22.52 11.97
N ARG A 3 7.38 22.99 11.48
CA ARG A 3 7.46 24.11 10.51
C ARG A 3 8.66 23.87 9.59
N PRO A 4 8.45 23.61 8.30
CA PRO A 4 9.55 23.33 7.37
C PRO A 4 10.41 24.57 7.05
N GLY A 5 9.86 25.76 7.29
CA GLY A 5 10.48 27.03 6.88
C GLY A 5 10.37 27.27 5.37
N GLY A 6 10.72 28.50 4.94
CA GLY A 6 10.65 28.85 3.53
C GLY A 6 9.22 28.84 2.95
N ASN A 7 9.09 28.56 1.65
CA ASN A 7 7.81 28.58 0.93
C ASN A 7 7.24 27.18 0.71
N VAL A 8 7.31 26.30 1.74
CA VAL A 8 6.87 24.91 1.65
C VAL A 8 6.01 24.53 2.84
N THR A 9 4.86 23.91 2.57
CA THR A 9 4.00 23.22 3.53
C THR A 9 3.41 21.98 2.86
N GLY A 10 2.74 21.11 3.61
CA GLY A 10 2.12 19.92 3.02
C GLY A 10 1.67 18.89 4.04
N VAL A 11 1.33 17.69 3.55
CA VAL A 11 1.01 16.52 4.37
C VAL A 11 2.07 15.43 4.17
N SER A 12 2.55 14.85 5.26
CA SER A 12 3.39 13.65 5.23
C SER A 12 2.51 12.42 5.02
N ARG A 13 2.80 11.58 4.04
CA ARG A 13 1.96 10.39 3.76
C ARG A 13 2.21 9.19 4.68
N LEU A 14 3.19 9.24 5.56
CA LEU A 14 3.54 8.15 6.49
C LEU A 14 3.68 6.75 5.86
N ALA A 15 3.99 6.69 4.55
CA ALA A 15 3.96 5.46 3.76
C ALA A 15 4.77 4.30 4.35
N VAL A 16 5.89 4.61 5.01
CA VAL A 16 6.73 3.63 5.70
C VAL A 16 6.05 3.16 6.98
N ALA A 17 5.56 4.09 7.80
CA ALA A 17 4.98 3.79 9.12
C ALA A 17 3.70 2.94 9.05
N ILE A 18 2.95 2.99 7.94
CA ILE A 18 1.72 2.20 7.75
C ILE A 18 1.95 0.85 7.06
N ALA A 19 3.17 0.58 6.58
CA ALA A 19 3.46 -0.69 5.90
C ALA A 19 3.22 -1.93 6.79
N PRO A 20 3.59 -1.94 8.09
CA PRO A 20 3.25 -3.02 9.01
C PRO A 20 1.74 -3.28 9.12
N LYS A 21 0.93 -2.22 9.14
CA LYS A 21 -0.54 -2.37 9.20
C LYS A 21 -1.10 -3.01 7.94
N ARG A 22 -0.53 -2.73 6.76
CA ARG A 22 -0.91 -3.44 5.52
C ARG A 22 -0.57 -4.92 5.57
N LEU A 23 0.56 -5.29 6.17
CA LEU A 23 0.93 -6.69 6.39
C LEU A 23 -0.07 -7.38 7.33
N GLU A 24 -0.43 -6.75 8.45
CA GLU A 24 -1.42 -7.26 9.40
C GLU A 24 -2.78 -7.51 8.71
N LEU A 25 -3.29 -6.52 7.97
CA LEU A 25 -4.55 -6.63 7.23
C LEU A 25 -4.50 -7.75 6.17
N MET A 26 -3.35 -7.87 5.48
CA MET A 26 -3.15 -8.95 4.51
C MET A 26 -3.10 -10.32 5.16
N HIS A 27 -2.46 -10.44 6.32
CA HIS A 27 -2.43 -11.68 7.10
C HIS A 27 -3.83 -12.04 7.62
N GLU A 28 -4.62 -11.07 8.05
CA GLU A 28 -6.02 -11.30 8.46
C GLU A 28 -6.89 -11.80 7.29
N LEU A 29 -6.67 -11.25 6.10
CA LEU A 29 -7.37 -11.65 4.88
C LEU A 29 -6.90 -13.01 4.35
N SER A 30 -5.64 -13.34 4.53
CA SER A 30 -5.01 -14.58 4.03
C SER A 30 -4.19 -15.27 5.13
N PRO A 31 -4.84 -15.80 6.18
CA PRO A 31 -4.13 -16.31 7.36
C PRO A 31 -3.29 -17.57 7.10
N LYS A 32 -3.53 -18.25 5.98
CA LYS A 32 -2.76 -19.41 5.56
C LYS A 32 -1.46 -19.05 4.82
N ALA A 33 -1.28 -17.78 4.46
CA ALA A 33 -0.09 -17.31 3.77
C ALA A 33 1.10 -17.19 4.74
N THR A 34 1.94 -18.21 4.79
CA THR A 34 3.17 -18.24 5.60
C THR A 34 4.36 -17.59 4.89
N VAL A 35 4.28 -17.42 3.58
CA VAL A 35 5.26 -16.70 2.76
C VAL A 35 4.55 -15.57 2.04
N ILE A 36 5.00 -14.35 2.22
CA ILE A 36 4.45 -13.16 1.58
C ILE A 36 5.55 -12.49 0.74
N GLY A 37 5.24 -12.20 -0.51
CA GLY A 37 6.10 -11.40 -1.38
C GLY A 37 6.05 -9.92 -0.99
N LEU A 38 7.18 -9.24 -1.07
CA LEU A 38 7.26 -7.79 -0.93
C LEU A 38 7.92 -7.19 -2.18
N LEU A 39 7.13 -6.48 -2.98
CA LEU A 39 7.61 -5.80 -4.17
C LEU A 39 8.16 -4.42 -3.80
N VAL A 40 9.47 -4.18 -3.99
CA VAL A 40 10.14 -2.92 -3.68
C VAL A 40 11.00 -2.44 -4.84
N ASN A 41 11.10 -1.14 -5.01
CA ASN A 41 12.04 -0.54 -5.96
C ASN A 41 13.38 -0.27 -5.26
N PRO A 42 14.47 -0.98 -5.64
CA PRO A 42 15.78 -0.82 -4.98
C PRO A 42 16.41 0.56 -5.20
N THR A 43 15.93 1.34 -6.16
CA THR A 43 16.45 2.70 -6.41
C THR A 43 15.79 3.75 -5.50
N ASN A 44 14.70 3.40 -4.81
CA ASN A 44 14.07 4.30 -3.84
C ASN A 44 14.84 4.22 -2.50
N PRO A 45 15.37 5.36 -1.98
CA PRO A 45 16.10 5.39 -0.72
C PRO A 45 15.31 4.90 0.50
N ARG A 46 13.98 4.88 0.40
CA ARG A 46 13.09 4.42 1.50
C ARG A 46 12.85 2.91 1.49
N SER A 47 13.27 2.20 0.44
CA SER A 47 12.99 0.76 0.30
C SER A 47 13.60 -0.07 1.41
N GLU A 48 14.83 0.20 1.84
CA GLU A 48 15.45 -0.48 2.98
C GLU A 48 14.66 -0.27 4.28
N LEU A 49 14.18 0.94 4.52
CA LEU A 49 13.39 1.25 5.71
C LEU A 49 12.05 0.47 5.71
N VAL A 50 11.40 0.38 4.55
CA VAL A 50 10.16 -0.41 4.38
C VAL A 50 10.43 -1.89 4.61
N VAL A 51 11.52 -2.43 4.04
CA VAL A 51 11.91 -3.83 4.21
C VAL A 51 12.16 -4.14 5.69
N ASN A 52 12.99 -3.35 6.36
CA ASN A 52 13.34 -3.58 7.78
C ASN A 52 12.11 -3.58 8.69
N GLN A 53 11.20 -2.61 8.51
CA GLN A 53 9.96 -2.54 9.30
C GLN A 53 9.02 -3.72 9.03
N LEU A 54 8.92 -4.14 7.77
CA LEU A 54 8.08 -5.28 7.42
C LEU A 54 8.69 -6.61 7.86
N GLU A 55 10.01 -6.78 7.85
CA GLU A 55 10.67 -7.96 8.39
C GLU A 55 10.46 -8.09 9.91
N GLU A 56 10.49 -6.96 10.64
CA GLU A 56 10.19 -6.95 12.07
C GLU A 56 8.73 -7.36 12.33
N ALA A 57 7.78 -6.76 11.60
CA ALA A 57 6.36 -7.10 11.72
C ALA A 57 6.08 -8.55 11.30
N ALA A 58 6.71 -9.03 10.23
CA ALA A 58 6.52 -10.39 9.72
C ALA A 58 6.99 -11.45 10.74
N ARG A 59 8.08 -11.20 11.45
CA ARG A 59 8.54 -12.07 12.53
C ARG A 59 7.50 -12.25 13.64
N ALA A 60 6.79 -11.17 13.98
CA ALA A 60 5.74 -11.24 15.01
C ALA A 60 4.55 -12.12 14.61
N PHE A 61 4.28 -12.26 13.31
CA PHE A 61 3.21 -13.10 12.76
C PHE A 61 3.69 -14.49 12.30
N GLY A 62 4.99 -14.81 12.44
CA GLY A 62 5.55 -16.05 11.91
C GLY A 62 5.56 -16.09 10.36
N ILE A 63 5.52 -14.94 9.70
CA ILE A 63 5.53 -14.79 8.24
C ILE A 63 6.97 -14.67 7.74
N ARG A 64 7.30 -15.39 6.67
CA ARG A 64 8.54 -15.20 5.92
C ARG A 64 8.29 -14.23 4.76
N LEU A 65 9.05 -13.13 4.71
CA LEU A 65 9.04 -12.22 3.57
C LEU A 65 9.99 -12.69 2.47
N HIS A 66 9.51 -12.64 1.23
CA HIS A 66 10.35 -12.77 0.04
C HIS A 66 10.41 -11.42 -0.67
N ILE A 67 11.62 -10.82 -0.71
CA ILE A 67 11.82 -9.47 -1.23
C ILE A 67 12.08 -9.53 -2.74
N LEU A 68 11.21 -8.88 -3.53
CA LEU A 68 11.35 -8.73 -4.97
C LEU A 68 11.81 -7.30 -5.27
N LYS A 69 13.00 -7.18 -5.84
CA LYS A 69 13.60 -5.90 -6.20
C LYS A 69 13.36 -5.62 -7.69
N VAL A 70 12.40 -4.74 -8.00
CA VAL A 70 12.00 -4.40 -9.35
C VAL A 70 12.11 -2.89 -9.56
N SER A 71 12.99 -2.47 -10.46
CA SER A 71 13.23 -1.06 -10.80
C SER A 71 12.68 -0.64 -12.16
N THR A 72 12.31 -1.61 -13.02
CA THR A 72 11.82 -1.38 -14.38
C THR A 72 10.62 -2.27 -14.67
N GLU A 73 9.75 -1.82 -15.56
CA GLU A 73 8.47 -2.47 -15.88
C GLU A 73 8.64 -3.85 -16.50
N ASP A 74 9.64 -4.01 -17.37
CA ASP A 74 9.97 -5.27 -18.06
C ASP A 74 10.32 -6.42 -17.10
N LYS A 75 10.74 -6.12 -15.88
CA LYS A 75 11.07 -7.12 -14.86
C LYS A 75 9.86 -7.62 -14.05
N LEU A 76 8.69 -7.02 -14.22
CA LEU A 76 7.50 -7.41 -13.45
C LEU A 76 7.09 -8.86 -13.72
N GLU A 77 7.04 -9.29 -14.98
CA GLU A 77 6.66 -10.67 -15.34
C GLU A 77 7.57 -11.71 -14.70
N SER A 78 8.89 -11.52 -14.80
CA SER A 78 9.85 -12.45 -14.20
C SER A 78 9.77 -12.45 -12.66
N ALA A 79 9.51 -11.29 -12.05
CA ALA A 79 9.30 -11.19 -10.61
C ALA A 79 8.05 -11.97 -10.16
N PHE A 80 6.92 -11.84 -10.87
CA PHE A 80 5.72 -12.59 -10.56
C PHE A 80 5.87 -14.10 -10.80
N ALA A 81 6.56 -14.50 -11.85
CA ALA A 81 6.90 -15.90 -12.09
C ALA A 81 7.70 -16.52 -10.92
N SER A 82 8.63 -15.74 -10.34
CA SER A 82 9.39 -16.20 -9.16
C SER A 82 8.51 -16.36 -7.91
N LEU A 83 7.48 -15.52 -7.72
CA LEU A 83 6.53 -15.67 -6.62
C LEU A 83 5.78 -17.01 -6.68
N VAL A 84 5.36 -17.39 -7.88
CA VAL A 84 4.67 -18.68 -8.10
C VAL A 84 5.59 -19.86 -7.76
N GLN A 85 6.83 -19.83 -8.24
CA GLN A 85 7.81 -20.89 -7.96
C GLN A 85 8.10 -21.06 -6.46
N LEU A 86 8.04 -19.97 -5.71
CA LEU A 86 8.29 -19.94 -4.26
C LEU A 86 7.05 -20.25 -3.42
N GLY A 87 5.89 -20.46 -4.06
CA GLY A 87 4.63 -20.73 -3.36
C GLY A 87 4.20 -19.56 -2.47
N VAL A 88 4.40 -18.33 -2.93
CA VAL A 88 4.01 -17.14 -2.17
C VAL A 88 2.50 -17.06 -2.09
N GLY A 89 1.96 -16.97 -0.85
CA GLY A 89 0.52 -16.96 -0.60
C GLY A 89 -0.14 -15.58 -0.69
N ALA A 90 0.64 -14.49 -0.69
CA ALA A 90 0.15 -13.12 -0.84
C ALA A 90 1.28 -12.16 -1.24
N LEU A 91 0.93 -10.97 -1.74
CA LEU A 91 1.87 -9.94 -2.18
C LEU A 91 1.59 -8.60 -1.50
N LEU A 92 2.63 -7.99 -0.96
CA LEU A 92 2.64 -6.58 -0.57
C LEU A 92 3.35 -5.75 -1.66
N VAL A 93 2.68 -4.74 -2.19
CA VAL A 93 3.27 -3.79 -3.13
C VAL A 93 3.64 -2.50 -2.39
N ALA A 94 4.93 -2.18 -2.34
CA ALA A 94 5.39 -0.95 -1.71
C ALA A 94 4.84 0.29 -2.44
N GLN A 95 4.63 1.37 -1.68
CA GLN A 95 4.22 2.64 -2.27
C GLN A 95 5.38 3.25 -3.06
N GLU A 96 5.23 3.25 -4.37
CA GLU A 96 6.25 3.68 -5.31
C GLU A 96 5.62 4.40 -6.52
N PRO A 97 6.09 5.58 -6.92
CA PRO A 97 5.54 6.29 -8.07
C PRO A 97 5.59 5.49 -9.39
N SER A 98 6.65 4.70 -9.60
CA SER A 98 6.76 3.83 -10.77
C SER A 98 5.69 2.73 -10.73
N TYR A 99 5.47 2.07 -9.59
CA TYR A 99 4.44 1.04 -9.44
C TYR A 99 3.03 1.59 -9.60
N PHE A 100 2.80 2.83 -9.22
CA PHE A 100 1.53 3.49 -9.49
C PHE A 100 1.27 3.69 -10.99
N ARG A 101 2.32 4.00 -11.76
CA ARG A 101 2.21 4.05 -13.23
C ARG A 101 1.97 2.67 -13.85
N TRP A 102 2.59 1.62 -13.32
CA TRP A 102 2.46 0.23 -13.78
C TRP A 102 1.33 -0.53 -13.08
N ARG A 103 0.43 0.18 -12.37
CA ARG A 103 -0.58 -0.47 -11.52
C ARG A 103 -1.47 -1.46 -12.28
N GLU A 104 -1.85 -1.14 -13.51
CA GLU A 104 -2.70 -2.02 -14.33
C GLU A 104 -2.01 -3.35 -14.64
N GLN A 105 -0.73 -3.30 -15.00
CA GLN A 105 0.08 -4.50 -15.23
C GLN A 105 0.30 -5.29 -13.94
N ILE A 106 0.61 -4.61 -12.82
CA ILE A 106 0.78 -5.28 -11.51
C ILE A 106 -0.52 -5.98 -11.08
N ILE A 107 -1.67 -5.34 -11.26
CA ILE A 107 -2.98 -5.92 -10.96
C ILE A 107 -3.26 -7.11 -11.88
N ALA A 108 -3.01 -6.98 -13.18
CA ALA A 108 -3.21 -8.05 -14.15
C ALA A 108 -2.33 -9.28 -13.84
N LEU A 109 -1.07 -9.08 -13.49
CA LEU A 109 -0.15 -10.16 -13.09
C LEU A 109 -0.59 -10.82 -11.78
N ALA A 110 -1.02 -10.05 -10.79
CA ALA A 110 -1.55 -10.58 -9.53
C ALA A 110 -2.80 -11.45 -9.78
N ALA A 111 -3.71 -10.98 -10.64
CA ALA A 111 -4.91 -11.72 -11.03
C ALA A 111 -4.58 -12.98 -11.84
N HIS A 112 -3.68 -12.88 -12.83
CA HIS A 112 -3.26 -14.00 -13.68
C HIS A 112 -2.67 -15.14 -12.87
N HIS A 113 -1.86 -14.82 -11.86
CA HIS A 113 -1.22 -15.81 -10.99
C HIS A 113 -2.04 -16.15 -9.75
N ALA A 114 -3.26 -15.62 -9.63
CA ALA A 114 -4.14 -15.80 -8.47
C ALA A 114 -3.44 -15.47 -7.14
N ILE A 115 -2.59 -14.44 -7.11
CA ILE A 115 -1.87 -13.99 -5.91
C ILE A 115 -2.66 -12.83 -5.26
N PRO A 116 -3.20 -13.02 -4.06
CA PRO A 116 -3.81 -11.94 -3.29
C PRO A 116 -2.81 -10.81 -3.05
N ALA A 117 -3.17 -9.57 -3.41
CA ALA A 117 -2.25 -8.45 -3.30
C ALA A 117 -2.84 -7.27 -2.54
N THR A 118 -2.02 -6.63 -1.68
CA THR A 118 -2.35 -5.38 -1.01
C THR A 118 -1.49 -4.24 -1.50
N TYR A 119 -2.12 -3.07 -1.57
CA TYR A 119 -1.56 -1.86 -2.17
C TYR A 119 -1.65 -0.68 -1.20
N GLY A 120 -0.92 0.41 -1.51
CA GLY A 120 -1.01 1.63 -0.74
C GLY A 120 -2.19 2.52 -1.08
N GLN A 121 -2.67 2.53 -2.33
CA GLN A 121 -3.59 3.55 -2.82
C GLN A 121 -4.90 2.93 -3.30
N ARG A 122 -6.04 3.65 -3.03
CA ARG A 122 -7.39 3.21 -3.40
C ARG A 122 -7.61 3.02 -4.90
N GLU A 123 -6.80 3.63 -5.72
CA GLU A 123 -6.83 3.50 -7.18
C GLU A 123 -6.52 2.06 -7.64
N TYR A 124 -5.79 1.29 -6.84
CA TYR A 124 -5.54 -0.12 -7.16
C TYR A 124 -6.81 -0.98 -7.01
N PRO A 125 -7.53 -1.00 -5.88
CA PRO A 125 -8.81 -1.70 -5.79
C PRO A 125 -9.83 -1.18 -6.79
N ALA A 126 -9.88 0.12 -7.06
CA ALA A 126 -10.76 0.70 -8.07
C ALA A 126 -10.47 0.19 -9.49
N ALA A 127 -9.21 -0.18 -9.78
CA ALA A 127 -8.78 -0.77 -11.05
C ALA A 127 -8.80 -2.31 -11.05
N GLY A 128 -9.37 -2.96 -10.03
CA GLY A 128 -9.46 -4.43 -9.94
C GLY A 128 -8.46 -5.10 -9.01
N GLY A 129 -7.62 -4.34 -8.28
CA GLY A 129 -6.79 -4.88 -7.19
C GLY A 129 -7.64 -5.34 -6.00
N LEU A 130 -7.09 -6.17 -5.12
CA LEU A 130 -7.85 -6.78 -4.03
C LEU A 130 -8.12 -5.81 -2.87
N MET A 131 -7.08 -5.20 -2.32
CA MET A 131 -7.18 -4.41 -1.08
C MET A 131 -6.16 -3.28 -1.07
N SER A 132 -6.53 -2.13 -0.51
CA SER A 132 -5.58 -1.07 -0.18
C SER A 132 -5.79 -0.51 1.21
N TYR A 133 -4.71 -0.01 1.81
CA TYR A 133 -4.75 0.74 3.06
C TYR A 133 -3.75 1.90 3.00
N ASP A 134 -4.25 3.13 3.11
CA ASP A 134 -3.44 4.36 3.06
C ASP A 134 -4.14 5.52 3.79
N ALA A 135 -3.40 6.61 3.95
CA ALA A 135 -3.98 7.88 4.35
C ALA A 135 -5.03 8.35 3.34
N SER A 136 -6.18 8.83 3.83
CA SER A 136 -7.22 9.40 2.99
C SER A 136 -6.68 10.57 2.16
N GLY A 137 -6.68 10.41 0.85
CA GLY A 137 -6.23 11.46 -0.06
C GLY A 137 -7.10 12.71 0.04
N ALA A 138 -8.42 12.53 0.07
CA ALA A 138 -9.38 13.63 0.16
C ALA A 138 -9.22 14.42 1.47
N ASP A 139 -9.06 13.72 2.60
CA ASP A 139 -8.86 14.34 3.89
C ASP A 139 -7.49 15.05 3.98
N SER A 140 -6.45 14.41 3.46
CA SER A 140 -5.12 14.98 3.35
C SER A 140 -5.13 16.30 2.56
N PHE A 141 -5.82 16.35 1.43
CA PHE A 141 -5.95 17.59 0.65
C PHE A 141 -6.73 18.69 1.38
N ARG A 142 -7.77 18.33 2.14
CA ARG A 142 -8.50 19.31 2.96
C ARG A 142 -7.61 19.90 4.07
N GLN A 143 -6.73 19.08 4.65
CA GLN A 143 -5.83 19.48 5.74
C GLN A 143 -4.63 20.30 5.29
N VAL A 144 -4.17 20.17 4.04
CA VAL A 144 -2.94 20.82 3.50
C VAL A 144 -2.93 22.36 3.65
N GLY A 145 -4.02 22.96 4.13
CA GLY A 145 -4.05 24.41 4.28
C GLY A 145 -4.09 25.15 2.94
N LEU A 146 -4.38 24.46 1.82
CA LEU A 146 -4.56 25.11 0.52
C LEU A 146 -5.57 26.24 0.62
N TYR A 147 -6.67 26.00 1.32
CA TYR A 147 -7.68 26.99 1.61
C TYR A 147 -7.12 28.21 2.40
N ARG A 148 -6.23 27.96 3.37
CA ARG A 148 -5.59 29.00 4.17
C ARG A 148 -4.61 29.83 3.33
N ILE A 149 -3.82 29.17 2.46
CA ILE A 149 -2.92 29.84 1.51
C ILE A 149 -3.73 30.71 0.53
N LEU A 150 -4.83 30.17 -0.01
CA LEU A 150 -5.72 30.93 -0.90
C LEU A 150 -6.38 32.13 -0.20
N LYS A 151 -6.48 32.11 1.13
CA LYS A 151 -6.93 33.24 1.97
C LYS A 151 -5.79 34.19 2.40
N GLY A 152 -4.57 33.97 1.90
CA GLY A 152 -3.45 34.86 2.09
C GLY A 152 -2.49 34.47 3.22
N GLU A 153 -2.66 33.31 3.88
CA GLU A 153 -1.68 32.80 4.84
C GLU A 153 -0.39 32.36 4.11
N LYS A 154 0.75 32.60 4.72
CA LYS A 154 2.03 32.21 4.11
C LYS A 154 2.35 30.76 4.40
N PRO A 155 2.88 29.97 3.44
CA PRO A 155 3.29 28.58 3.66
C PRO A 155 4.25 28.39 4.83
N VAL A 156 5.14 29.36 5.08
CA VAL A 156 6.10 29.32 6.19
C VAL A 156 5.44 29.27 7.57
N ASP A 157 4.22 29.81 7.69
CA ASP A 157 3.46 29.82 8.94
C ASP A 157 2.64 28.55 9.15
N LEU A 158 2.52 27.72 8.11
CA LEU A 158 1.74 26.48 8.12
C LEU A 158 2.61 25.27 8.48
N PRO A 159 2.19 24.43 9.43
CA PRO A 159 2.91 23.21 9.76
C PRO A 159 2.78 22.18 8.66
N VAL A 160 3.75 21.28 8.54
CA VAL A 160 3.55 19.99 7.83
C VAL A 160 2.67 19.11 8.70
N ILE A 161 1.54 18.70 8.16
CA ILE A 161 0.52 17.92 8.85
C ILE A 161 0.74 16.43 8.62
N GLN A 162 0.47 15.61 9.62
CA GLN A 162 0.36 14.16 9.46
C GLN A 162 -1.11 13.79 9.23
N PRO A 163 -1.40 12.81 8.36
CA PRO A 163 -2.76 12.33 8.16
C PRO A 163 -3.29 11.71 9.45
N ILE A 164 -4.54 11.97 9.74
CA ILE A 164 -5.26 11.42 10.89
C ILE A 164 -6.32 10.40 10.46
N LYS A 165 -6.71 10.41 9.19
CA LYS A 165 -7.67 9.47 8.62
C LYS A 165 -6.96 8.54 7.65
N PHE A 166 -7.16 7.25 7.85
CA PHE A 166 -6.72 6.17 6.96
C PHE A 166 -7.94 5.46 6.41
N GLU A 167 -7.83 4.93 5.20
CA GLU A 167 -8.93 4.28 4.51
C GLU A 167 -8.52 2.86 4.11
N LEU A 168 -9.34 1.89 4.51
CA LEU A 168 -9.29 0.51 4.07
C LEU A 168 -10.31 0.32 2.95
N VAL A 169 -9.85 -0.09 1.77
CA VAL A 169 -10.71 -0.36 0.62
C VAL A 169 -10.53 -1.81 0.20
N ILE A 170 -11.63 -2.54 0.03
CA ILE A 170 -11.63 -3.94 -0.40
C ILE A 170 -12.51 -4.10 -1.65
N ASN A 171 -12.00 -4.79 -2.66
CA ASN A 171 -12.76 -5.16 -3.85
C ASN A 171 -13.27 -6.61 -3.71
N LEU A 172 -14.58 -6.75 -3.48
CA LEU A 172 -15.23 -8.06 -3.30
C LEU A 172 -15.31 -8.87 -4.58
N LYS A 173 -15.37 -8.23 -5.77
CA LYS A 173 -15.29 -8.96 -7.04
C LYS A 173 -13.96 -9.69 -7.16
N THR A 174 -12.88 -9.00 -6.81
CA THR A 174 -11.53 -9.57 -6.85
C THR A 174 -11.35 -10.62 -5.76
N ALA A 175 -11.85 -10.39 -4.54
CA ALA A 175 -11.84 -11.40 -3.48
C ALA A 175 -12.56 -12.67 -3.91
N LYS A 176 -13.76 -12.54 -4.50
CA LYS A 176 -14.54 -13.67 -5.05
C LYS A 176 -13.79 -14.40 -6.16
N ALA A 177 -13.17 -13.67 -7.10
CA ALA A 177 -12.40 -14.26 -8.20
C ALA A 177 -11.18 -15.05 -7.69
N LEU A 178 -10.58 -14.62 -6.58
CA LEU A 178 -9.48 -15.29 -5.90
C LEU A 178 -9.94 -16.38 -4.92
N SER A 179 -11.26 -16.63 -4.81
CA SER A 179 -11.85 -17.57 -3.83
C SER A 179 -11.47 -17.23 -2.38
N ILE A 180 -11.37 -15.94 -2.07
CA ILE A 180 -11.07 -15.42 -0.73
C ILE A 180 -12.38 -15.02 -0.06
N GLU A 181 -12.66 -15.61 1.10
CA GLU A 181 -13.71 -15.14 1.99
C GLU A 181 -13.16 -14.02 2.87
N VAL A 182 -13.75 -12.82 2.73
CA VAL A 182 -13.34 -11.67 3.55
C VAL A 182 -13.97 -11.79 4.94
N PRO A 183 -13.17 -11.83 6.02
CA PRO A 183 -13.71 -11.97 7.37
C PRO A 183 -14.69 -10.84 7.72
N PRO A 184 -15.83 -11.13 8.39
CA PRO A 184 -16.79 -10.10 8.81
C PRO A 184 -16.15 -8.99 9.67
N THR A 185 -15.16 -9.35 10.50
CA THR A 185 -14.39 -8.40 11.32
C THR A 185 -13.58 -7.43 10.48
N LEU A 186 -13.09 -7.86 9.32
CA LEU A 186 -12.36 -7.01 8.39
C LEU A 186 -13.33 -6.11 7.61
N LEU A 187 -14.45 -6.67 7.14
CA LEU A 187 -15.50 -5.90 6.45
C LEU A 187 -16.06 -4.80 7.33
N ALA A 188 -16.28 -5.06 8.62
CA ALA A 188 -16.79 -4.05 9.57
C ALA A 188 -15.85 -2.84 9.77
N ARG A 189 -14.56 -2.99 9.41
CA ARG A 189 -13.54 -1.93 9.49
C ARG A 189 -13.21 -1.32 8.13
N THR A 190 -13.86 -1.80 7.06
CA THR A 190 -13.64 -1.32 5.70
C THR A 190 -14.38 -0.02 5.48
N ASP A 191 -13.68 1.02 5.03
CA ASP A 191 -14.26 2.33 4.73
C ASP A 191 -14.98 2.35 3.39
N GLU A 192 -14.52 1.54 2.42
CA GLU A 192 -15.12 1.43 1.10
C GLU A 192 -15.06 -0.02 0.60
N VAL A 193 -16.20 -0.54 0.15
CA VAL A 193 -16.34 -1.84 -0.49
C VAL A 193 -16.68 -1.64 -1.95
N ILE A 194 -15.94 -2.30 -2.86
CA ILE A 194 -16.17 -2.30 -4.30
C ILE A 194 -16.82 -3.63 -4.68
N GLU A 195 -18.05 -3.55 -5.23
CA GLU A 195 -18.87 -4.68 -5.66
C GLU A 195 -18.95 -4.79 -7.19
#